data_b58afa17936415819a06a5ab4186d3bf
#
_entry.id   b58afa17936415819a06a5ab4186d3bf
#
_cell.length_a   1.000
_cell.length_b   1.000
_cell.length_c   1.000
_cell.angle_alpha   90.00
_cell.angle_beta   90.00
_cell.angle_gamma   90.00
#
_symmetry.space_group_name_H-M   'P 1'
#
loop_
_entity.id
_entity.type
_entity.pdbx_description
1 polymer ?
#
loop_
_entity_poly.entity_id
_entity_poly.type
_entity_poly.pdbx_seq_one_letter_code
_entity_poly.pdbx_strand_id
1 'polypeptide(L)'
;MPGAIYAEGLVKTFGNVRALDGVDLEVPEGTVLGLLGPNGAGKTTTVRCLTTLLRPDSGKAVVAGLDVLKQPDAVRRSIGLSGQFAAVDEYLTGRENLQMVGQLYQMRAKAAKIRADELLEQFNLADAADRTAKTYSGGMRRRLDLAAALVVSPPVMFMDEPTTGLDPRNRQQLWEVIKQLVSGGTTLLLTTQYLEEADHLAHDIAVVDHGKVIAQGTSDQLKARTGGERVEVVVHEREHIPSASALLDKYSLRGAGRGDTTVEDHMRKITTPVSGGAKLLAEIIRDLDTNGIEIDDIGLRRPTLDDVFLSLTGHVAEAKDDEDTKEAAK
;
A
#
# COMPACT_ATOMS: atom_id res chain seq x y z
N MET A 1 6.02 19.60 -16.37
CA MET A 1 4.63 19.90 -15.91
C MET A 1 4.47 19.19 -14.58
N PRO A 2 3.69 19.73 -13.62
CA PRO A 2 3.42 18.95 -12.42
C PRO A 2 2.74 17.63 -12.83
N GLY A 3 2.97 16.57 -12.04
CA GLY A 3 2.37 15.25 -12.28
C GLY A 3 0.83 15.28 -12.31
N ALA A 4 0.21 14.13 -12.55
CA ALA A 4 -1.25 14.02 -12.58
C ALA A 4 -1.90 14.40 -11.25
N ILE A 5 -1.18 14.22 -10.13
CA ILE A 5 -1.55 14.72 -8.80
C ILE A 5 -0.35 15.48 -8.25
N TYR A 6 -0.60 16.67 -7.75
CA TYR A 6 0.40 17.52 -7.10
C TYR A 6 -0.20 18.18 -5.86
N ALA A 7 0.51 18.14 -4.75
CA ALA A 7 0.17 18.83 -3.52
C ALA A 7 1.41 19.48 -2.93
N GLU A 8 1.27 20.70 -2.42
CA GLU A 8 2.34 21.49 -1.80
C GLU A 8 1.84 22.14 -0.52
N GLY A 9 2.46 21.80 0.62
CA GLY A 9 2.20 22.39 1.91
C GLY A 9 0.75 22.22 2.39
N LEU A 10 0.09 21.09 2.10
CA LEU A 10 -1.30 20.88 2.51
C LEU A 10 -1.41 20.82 4.03
N VAL A 11 -2.27 21.68 4.57
CA VAL A 11 -2.60 21.73 6.00
C VAL A 11 -4.09 21.53 6.19
N LYS A 12 -4.45 20.72 7.21
CA LYS A 12 -5.84 20.56 7.65
C LYS A 12 -5.90 20.33 9.14
N THR A 13 -6.73 21.12 9.82
CA THR A 13 -6.94 21.04 11.27
C THR A 13 -8.42 20.77 11.57
N PHE A 14 -8.70 19.92 12.53
CA PHE A 14 -10.03 19.64 13.08
C PHE A 14 -10.00 19.93 14.58
N GLY A 15 -10.61 21.04 15.00
CA GLY A 15 -10.51 21.52 16.38
C GLY A 15 -9.04 21.72 16.76
N ASN A 16 -8.55 20.93 17.71
CA ASN A 16 -7.14 20.99 18.18
C ASN A 16 -6.23 19.98 17.48
N VAL A 17 -6.77 19.13 16.57
CA VAL A 17 -5.99 18.08 15.90
C VAL A 17 -5.56 18.55 14.52
N ARG A 18 -4.26 18.65 14.29
CA ARG A 18 -3.68 18.97 13.00
C ARG A 18 -3.50 17.67 12.19
N ALA A 19 -4.51 17.34 11.39
CA ALA A 19 -4.55 16.10 10.64
C ALA A 19 -3.62 16.08 9.42
N LEU A 20 -3.33 17.25 8.82
CA LEU A 20 -2.29 17.45 7.81
C LEU A 20 -1.41 18.62 8.25
N ASP A 21 -0.10 18.43 8.19
CA ASP A 21 0.91 19.39 8.65
C ASP A 21 1.99 19.63 7.60
N GLY A 22 1.58 20.21 6.45
CA GLY A 22 2.48 20.53 5.35
C GLY A 22 2.78 19.31 4.48
N VAL A 23 1.74 18.62 4.02
CA VAL A 23 1.90 17.45 3.14
C VAL A 23 2.27 17.88 1.73
N ASP A 24 3.40 17.38 1.24
CA ASP A 24 3.88 17.50 -0.14
C ASP A 24 3.80 16.15 -0.84
N LEU A 25 3.18 16.10 -2.04
CA LEU A 25 3.03 14.88 -2.84
C LEU A 25 3.09 15.20 -4.33
N GLU A 26 3.72 14.31 -5.09
CA GLU A 26 3.68 14.32 -6.54
C GLU A 26 3.47 12.91 -7.07
N VAL A 27 2.51 12.74 -8.00
CA VAL A 27 2.24 11.46 -8.68
C VAL A 27 2.36 11.68 -10.18
N PRO A 28 3.38 11.11 -10.83
CA PRO A 28 3.50 11.14 -12.27
C PRO A 28 2.34 10.45 -12.98
N GLU A 29 2.02 10.90 -14.21
CA GLU A 29 0.97 10.27 -15.01
C GLU A 29 1.24 8.77 -15.25
N GLY A 30 0.20 7.95 -15.17
CA GLY A 30 0.27 6.50 -15.40
C GLY A 30 1.02 5.73 -14.31
N THR A 31 1.26 6.31 -13.13
CA THR A 31 1.93 5.64 -12.02
C THR A 31 1.01 5.45 -10.81
N VAL A 32 1.47 4.63 -9.86
CA VAL A 32 0.82 4.40 -8.58
C VAL A 32 1.65 5.01 -7.46
N LEU A 33 1.06 5.92 -6.69
CA LEU A 33 1.59 6.33 -5.39
C LEU A 33 0.84 5.62 -4.27
N GLY A 34 1.55 4.85 -3.46
CA GLY A 34 1.06 4.28 -2.22
C GLY A 34 1.25 5.24 -1.06
N LEU A 35 0.16 5.69 -0.44
CA LEU A 35 0.20 6.50 0.78
C LEU A 35 0.08 5.57 1.99
N LEU A 36 1.22 5.23 2.58
CA LEU A 36 1.36 4.25 3.64
C LEU A 36 1.42 4.95 5.01
N GLY A 37 0.77 4.40 6.01
CA GLY A 37 0.84 4.93 7.37
C GLY A 37 -0.18 4.30 8.31
N PRO A 38 -0.05 4.52 9.64
CA PRO A 38 -0.98 3.99 10.62
C PRO A 38 -2.35 4.68 10.53
N ASN A 39 -3.32 4.15 11.28
CA ASN A 39 -4.62 4.79 11.44
C ASN A 39 -4.44 6.16 12.11
N GLY A 40 -5.13 7.19 11.57
CA GLY A 40 -4.98 8.57 12.04
C GLY A 40 -3.78 9.36 11.49
N ALA A 41 -2.90 8.76 10.69
CA ALA A 41 -1.73 9.43 10.11
C ALA A 41 -2.05 10.59 9.15
N GLY A 42 -3.31 10.68 8.65
CA GLY A 42 -3.74 11.72 7.71
C GLY A 42 -4.04 11.23 6.29
N LYS A 43 -3.90 9.93 6.00
CA LYS A 43 -4.11 9.33 4.66
C LYS A 43 -5.45 9.69 4.05
N THR A 44 -6.56 9.31 4.70
CA THR A 44 -7.94 9.62 4.26
C THR A 44 -8.19 11.12 4.15
N THR A 45 -7.62 11.92 5.06
CA THR A 45 -7.74 13.39 5.02
C THR A 45 -7.06 13.95 3.78
N THR A 46 -5.88 13.43 3.41
CA THR A 46 -5.18 13.80 2.17
C THR A 46 -6.05 13.49 0.95
N VAL A 47 -6.57 12.25 0.84
CA VAL A 47 -7.48 11.87 -0.26
C VAL A 47 -8.69 12.80 -0.31
N ARG A 48 -9.35 13.08 0.81
CA ARG A 48 -10.53 13.97 0.84
C ARG A 48 -10.21 15.40 0.40
N CYS A 49 -9.01 15.92 0.71
CA CYS A 49 -8.58 17.23 0.24
C CYS A 49 -8.34 17.22 -1.28
N LEU A 50 -7.65 16.22 -1.81
CA LEU A 50 -7.34 16.09 -3.23
C LEU A 50 -8.61 15.84 -4.08
N THR A 51 -9.59 15.10 -3.55
CA THR A 51 -10.86 14.81 -4.21
C THR A 51 -11.92 15.87 -4.01
N THR A 52 -11.57 17.02 -3.42
CA THR A 52 -12.49 18.16 -3.15
C THR A 52 -13.60 17.88 -2.15
N LEU A 53 -13.59 16.74 -1.46
CA LEU A 53 -14.56 16.41 -0.40
C LEU A 53 -14.31 17.21 0.88
N LEU A 54 -13.07 17.69 1.05
CA LEU A 54 -12.66 18.49 2.19
C LEU A 54 -11.80 19.65 1.70
N ARG A 55 -12.08 20.85 2.20
CA ARG A 55 -11.26 22.02 1.89
C ARG A 55 -10.04 22.05 2.82
N PRO A 56 -8.81 22.06 2.30
CA PRO A 56 -7.63 22.30 3.12
C PRO A 56 -7.64 23.72 3.71
N ASP A 57 -6.98 23.91 4.83
CA ASP A 57 -6.89 25.23 5.48
C ASP A 57 -5.80 26.08 4.83
N SER A 58 -4.73 25.44 4.31
CA SER A 58 -3.68 26.08 3.51
C SER A 58 -3.00 25.06 2.59
N GLY A 59 -2.14 25.55 1.72
CA GLY A 59 -1.41 24.77 0.72
C GLY A 59 -2.08 24.85 -0.66
N LYS A 60 -1.50 24.12 -1.62
CA LYS A 60 -1.98 24.04 -3.00
C LYS A 60 -2.15 22.57 -3.37
N ALA A 61 -3.17 22.29 -4.20
CA ALA A 61 -3.32 20.98 -4.80
C ALA A 61 -3.87 21.10 -6.23
N VAL A 62 -3.33 20.29 -7.11
CA VAL A 62 -3.70 20.16 -8.52
C VAL A 62 -3.93 18.69 -8.82
N VAL A 63 -5.05 18.36 -9.44
CA VAL A 63 -5.42 17.00 -9.83
C VAL A 63 -5.89 17.03 -11.28
N ALA A 64 -5.34 16.16 -12.12
CA ALA A 64 -5.59 16.15 -13.56
C ALA A 64 -5.41 17.54 -14.23
N GLY A 65 -4.42 18.31 -13.77
CA GLY A 65 -4.15 19.67 -14.24
C GLY A 65 -5.11 20.74 -13.71
N LEU A 66 -6.05 20.41 -12.81
CA LEU A 66 -7.09 21.28 -12.28
C LEU A 66 -6.81 21.64 -10.81
N ASP A 67 -6.90 22.93 -10.47
CA ASP A 67 -6.78 23.42 -9.08
C ASP A 67 -7.99 22.98 -8.25
N VAL A 68 -7.74 22.21 -7.17
CA VAL A 68 -8.83 21.62 -6.36
C VAL A 68 -9.71 22.66 -5.67
N LEU A 69 -9.18 23.88 -5.40
CA LEU A 69 -9.91 24.94 -4.73
C LEU A 69 -10.70 25.83 -5.70
N LYS A 70 -10.14 26.03 -6.92
CA LYS A 70 -10.73 26.94 -7.92
C LYS A 70 -11.69 26.23 -8.86
N GLN A 71 -11.46 24.94 -9.12
CA GLN A 71 -12.18 24.16 -10.14
C GLN A 71 -12.72 22.81 -9.58
N PRO A 72 -13.35 22.79 -8.37
CA PRO A 72 -13.73 21.54 -7.71
C PRO A 72 -14.70 20.68 -8.54
N ASP A 73 -15.64 21.30 -9.27
CA ASP A 73 -16.58 20.56 -10.11
C ASP A 73 -15.91 19.89 -11.32
N ALA A 74 -14.89 20.53 -11.89
CA ALA A 74 -14.10 19.96 -12.97
C ALA A 74 -13.23 18.81 -12.46
N VAL A 75 -12.61 18.97 -11.29
CA VAL A 75 -11.85 17.88 -10.62
C VAL A 75 -12.75 16.67 -10.41
N ARG A 76 -13.93 16.83 -9.80
CA ARG A 76 -14.86 15.72 -9.56
C ARG A 76 -15.28 14.95 -10.81
N ARG A 77 -15.37 15.64 -11.95
CA ARG A 77 -15.66 15.00 -13.25
C ARG A 77 -14.45 14.28 -13.86
N SER A 78 -13.25 14.58 -13.42
CA SER A 78 -11.99 14.04 -13.96
C SER A 78 -11.37 12.95 -13.10
N ILE A 79 -12.00 12.59 -11.97
CA ILE A 79 -11.48 11.60 -11.04
C ILE A 79 -12.45 10.46 -10.79
N GLY A 80 -11.90 9.28 -10.46
CA GLY A 80 -12.62 8.20 -9.80
C GLY A 80 -12.24 8.15 -8.34
N LEU A 81 -13.19 7.82 -7.48
CA LEU A 81 -12.96 7.62 -6.06
C LEU A 81 -13.66 6.35 -5.58
N SER A 82 -12.88 5.42 -5.01
CA SER A 82 -13.41 4.32 -4.21
C SER A 82 -13.01 4.56 -2.76
N GLY A 83 -14.00 4.80 -1.90
CA GLY A 83 -13.81 5.08 -0.48
C GLY A 83 -13.87 3.83 0.39
N GLN A 84 -13.77 3.99 1.72
CA GLN A 84 -13.90 2.90 2.70
C GLN A 84 -15.30 2.25 2.67
N PHE A 85 -16.34 3.03 2.33
CA PHE A 85 -17.72 2.53 2.23
C PHE A 85 -18.11 2.43 0.76
N ALA A 86 -18.61 1.27 0.37
CA ALA A 86 -19.10 1.07 -0.98
C ALA A 86 -20.28 2.01 -1.29
N ALA A 87 -20.15 2.76 -2.38
CA ALA A 87 -21.23 3.63 -2.90
C ALA A 87 -22.27 2.83 -3.71
N VAL A 88 -22.47 1.55 -3.37
CA VAL A 88 -23.34 0.61 -4.05
C VAL A 88 -24.71 0.62 -3.37
N ASP A 89 -25.78 0.79 -4.15
CA ASP A 89 -27.14 0.60 -3.66
C ASP A 89 -27.43 -0.90 -3.53
N GLU A 90 -27.71 -1.34 -2.32
CA GLU A 90 -27.95 -2.76 -2.00
C GLU A 90 -29.24 -3.32 -2.62
N TYR A 91 -30.21 -2.47 -2.95
CA TYR A 91 -31.50 -2.87 -3.53
C TYR A 91 -31.46 -3.00 -5.05
N LEU A 92 -30.47 -2.41 -5.69
CA LEU A 92 -30.25 -2.54 -7.13
C LEU A 92 -29.41 -3.78 -7.43
N THR A 93 -29.52 -4.30 -8.65
CA THR A 93 -28.61 -5.33 -9.17
C THR A 93 -27.23 -4.75 -9.43
N GLY A 94 -26.22 -5.60 -9.61
CA GLY A 94 -24.88 -5.15 -9.99
C GLY A 94 -24.90 -4.32 -11.28
N ARG A 95 -25.65 -4.76 -12.27
CA ARG A 95 -25.85 -4.08 -13.54
C ARG A 95 -26.52 -2.72 -13.39
N GLU A 96 -27.60 -2.65 -12.64
CA GLU A 96 -28.34 -1.40 -12.39
C GLU A 96 -27.50 -0.37 -11.66
N ASN A 97 -26.68 -0.80 -10.69
CA ASN A 97 -25.74 0.09 -10.01
C ASN A 97 -24.80 0.78 -10.99
N LEU A 98 -24.13 0.02 -11.87
CA LEU A 98 -23.19 0.57 -12.83
C LEU A 98 -23.88 1.46 -13.87
N GLN A 99 -25.08 1.08 -14.34
CA GLN A 99 -25.87 1.89 -15.24
C GLN A 99 -26.31 3.20 -14.59
N MET A 100 -26.75 3.18 -13.35
CA MET A 100 -27.12 4.35 -12.58
C MET A 100 -25.95 5.34 -12.48
N VAL A 101 -24.76 4.84 -12.11
CA VAL A 101 -23.55 5.67 -12.05
C VAL A 101 -23.23 6.27 -13.41
N GLY A 102 -23.28 5.48 -14.50
CA GLY A 102 -23.08 6.00 -15.85
C GLY A 102 -24.05 7.12 -16.22
N GLN A 103 -25.33 6.97 -15.86
CA GLN A 103 -26.35 8.00 -16.10
C GLN A 103 -26.13 9.25 -15.25
N LEU A 104 -25.65 9.14 -14.00
CA LEU A 104 -25.26 10.27 -13.16
C LEU A 104 -24.12 11.08 -13.80
N TYR A 105 -23.21 10.40 -14.51
CA TYR A 105 -22.18 11.05 -15.34
C TYR A 105 -22.68 11.44 -16.74
N GLN A 106 -24.00 11.49 -16.95
CA GLN A 106 -24.64 11.93 -18.21
C GLN A 106 -24.35 11.05 -19.43
N MET A 107 -23.96 9.79 -19.21
CA MET A 107 -23.86 8.82 -20.31
C MET A 107 -25.24 8.48 -20.88
N ARG A 108 -25.33 8.31 -22.21
CA ARG A 108 -26.55 7.80 -22.83
C ARG A 108 -26.84 6.39 -22.30
N ALA A 109 -28.11 6.05 -22.05
CA ALA A 109 -28.53 4.78 -21.46
C ALA A 109 -27.92 3.54 -22.17
N LYS A 110 -27.86 3.56 -23.52
CA LYS A 110 -27.23 2.49 -24.29
C LYS A 110 -25.72 2.36 -24.00
N ALA A 111 -25.01 3.48 -23.90
CA ALA A 111 -23.58 3.48 -23.60
C ALA A 111 -23.32 3.04 -22.15
N ALA A 112 -24.13 3.52 -21.20
CA ALA A 112 -24.03 3.10 -19.79
C ALA A 112 -24.27 1.58 -19.65
N LYS A 113 -25.22 1.01 -20.43
CA LYS A 113 -25.47 -0.44 -20.42
C LYS A 113 -24.27 -1.23 -20.94
N ILE A 114 -23.71 -0.84 -22.08
CA ILE A 114 -22.54 -1.52 -22.67
C ILE A 114 -21.36 -1.45 -21.69
N ARG A 115 -21.11 -0.26 -21.13
CA ARG A 115 -20.03 -0.06 -20.17
C ARG A 115 -20.21 -0.85 -18.88
N ALA A 116 -21.45 -0.96 -18.40
CA ALA A 116 -21.77 -1.80 -17.23
C ALA A 116 -21.44 -3.29 -17.51
N ASP A 117 -21.79 -3.79 -18.68
CA ASP A 117 -21.51 -5.19 -19.08
C ASP A 117 -20.00 -5.45 -19.15
N GLU A 118 -19.22 -4.55 -19.80
CA GLU A 118 -17.76 -4.62 -19.85
C GLU A 118 -17.11 -4.68 -18.46
N LEU A 119 -17.56 -3.80 -17.56
CA LEU A 119 -17.02 -3.75 -16.20
C LEU A 119 -17.41 -4.97 -15.37
N LEU A 120 -18.64 -5.47 -15.51
CA LEU A 120 -19.06 -6.71 -14.83
C LEU A 120 -18.21 -7.90 -15.25
N GLU A 121 -17.84 -8.01 -16.54
CA GLU A 121 -16.91 -9.04 -17.02
C GLU A 121 -15.50 -8.81 -16.45
N GLN A 122 -14.96 -7.59 -16.59
CA GLN A 122 -13.61 -7.25 -16.12
C GLN A 122 -13.42 -7.53 -14.61
N PHE A 123 -14.47 -7.31 -13.82
CA PHE A 123 -14.44 -7.52 -12.38
C PHE A 123 -14.90 -8.91 -11.93
N ASN A 124 -15.13 -9.86 -12.87
CA ASN A 124 -15.64 -11.20 -12.60
C ASN A 124 -16.96 -11.18 -11.80
N LEU A 125 -17.90 -10.34 -12.22
CA LEU A 125 -19.23 -10.19 -11.63
C LEU A 125 -20.35 -10.53 -12.64
N ALA A 126 -20.03 -10.98 -13.85
CA ALA A 126 -20.99 -11.26 -14.92
C ALA A 126 -22.07 -12.27 -14.49
N ASP A 127 -21.70 -13.36 -13.82
CA ASP A 127 -22.64 -14.40 -13.34
C ASP A 127 -23.60 -13.89 -12.25
N ALA A 128 -23.26 -12.79 -11.60
CA ALA A 128 -24.06 -12.18 -10.54
C ALA A 128 -24.69 -10.83 -10.98
N ALA A 129 -24.50 -10.43 -12.24
CA ALA A 129 -24.89 -9.11 -12.75
C ALA A 129 -26.33 -8.72 -12.44
N ASP A 130 -27.26 -9.66 -12.54
CA ASP A 130 -28.70 -9.42 -12.39
C ASP A 130 -29.24 -9.84 -11.00
N ARG A 131 -28.33 -10.13 -10.05
CA ARG A 131 -28.67 -10.33 -8.63
C ARG A 131 -28.58 -9.00 -7.89
N THR A 132 -29.43 -8.79 -6.89
CA THR A 132 -29.35 -7.60 -6.03
C THR A 132 -28.03 -7.56 -5.25
N ALA A 133 -27.42 -6.39 -5.14
CA ALA A 133 -26.12 -6.21 -4.49
C ALA A 133 -26.15 -6.56 -3.00
N LYS A 134 -27.33 -6.55 -2.37
CA LYS A 134 -27.54 -7.05 -1.01
C LYS A 134 -27.11 -8.52 -0.84
N THR A 135 -27.23 -9.33 -1.90
CA THR A 135 -26.85 -10.76 -1.88
C THR A 135 -25.37 -11.01 -2.20
N TYR A 136 -24.60 -9.97 -2.47
CA TYR A 136 -23.19 -10.07 -2.78
C TYR A 136 -22.36 -10.32 -1.52
N SER A 137 -21.27 -11.09 -1.65
CA SER A 137 -20.25 -11.16 -0.60
C SER A 137 -19.55 -9.79 -0.44
N GLY A 138 -18.85 -9.59 0.67
CA GLY A 138 -18.07 -8.36 0.88
C GLY A 138 -17.10 -8.08 -0.27
N GLY A 139 -16.36 -9.11 -0.74
CA GLY A 139 -15.46 -9.01 -1.88
C GLY A 139 -16.17 -8.68 -3.20
N MET A 140 -17.37 -9.22 -3.45
CA MET A 140 -18.16 -8.87 -4.62
C MET A 140 -18.65 -7.41 -4.55
N ARG A 141 -19.11 -6.95 -3.39
CA ARG A 141 -19.53 -5.54 -3.20
C ARG A 141 -18.34 -4.60 -3.43
N ARG A 142 -17.16 -4.95 -2.92
CA ARG A 142 -15.95 -4.13 -3.11
C ARG A 142 -15.55 -4.05 -4.58
N ARG A 143 -15.61 -5.17 -5.32
CA ARG A 143 -15.37 -5.17 -6.77
C ARG A 143 -16.39 -4.34 -7.55
N LEU A 144 -17.66 -4.40 -7.15
CA LEU A 144 -18.71 -3.59 -7.77
C LEU A 144 -18.50 -2.09 -7.51
N ASP A 145 -18.09 -1.70 -6.29
CA ASP A 145 -17.76 -0.32 -5.95
C ASP A 145 -16.61 0.23 -6.79
N LEU A 146 -15.55 -0.56 -6.97
CA LEU A 146 -14.45 -0.20 -7.85
C LEU A 146 -14.87 -0.10 -9.31
N ALA A 147 -15.70 -1.03 -9.78
CA ALA A 147 -16.25 -0.98 -11.12
C ALA A 147 -17.09 0.30 -11.33
N ALA A 148 -17.86 0.71 -10.31
CA ALA A 148 -18.64 1.96 -10.35
C ALA A 148 -17.75 3.19 -10.49
N ALA A 149 -16.63 3.26 -9.74
CA ALA A 149 -15.68 4.36 -9.84
C ALA A 149 -14.98 4.46 -11.22
N LEU A 150 -15.01 3.37 -12.02
CA LEU A 150 -14.38 3.25 -13.34
C LEU A 150 -15.34 3.38 -14.52
N VAL A 151 -16.62 3.61 -14.25
CA VAL A 151 -17.64 3.72 -15.33
C VAL A 151 -17.23 4.77 -16.36
N VAL A 152 -16.67 5.89 -15.95
CA VAL A 152 -16.24 6.99 -16.84
C VAL A 152 -14.77 6.93 -17.27
N SER A 153 -14.05 5.86 -16.92
CA SER A 153 -12.62 5.71 -17.24
C SER A 153 -11.78 6.94 -16.88
N PRO A 154 -11.75 7.35 -15.60
CA PRO A 154 -11.10 8.59 -15.20
C PRO A 154 -9.58 8.51 -15.39
N PRO A 155 -8.89 9.61 -15.79
CA PRO A 155 -7.44 9.64 -15.90
C PRO A 155 -6.73 9.53 -14.55
N VAL A 156 -7.41 9.93 -13.46
CA VAL A 156 -6.88 9.87 -12.09
C VAL A 156 -7.87 9.14 -11.19
N MET A 157 -7.37 8.18 -10.43
CA MET A 157 -8.15 7.39 -9.49
C MET A 157 -7.60 7.50 -8.08
N PHE A 158 -8.50 7.56 -7.11
CA PHE A 158 -8.20 7.50 -5.68
C PHE A 158 -8.84 6.25 -5.09
N MET A 159 -8.06 5.51 -4.33
CA MET A 159 -8.54 4.33 -3.60
C MET A 159 -8.16 4.45 -2.12
N ASP A 160 -9.17 4.55 -1.25
CA ASP A 160 -8.94 4.67 0.18
C ASP A 160 -9.13 3.31 0.84
N GLU A 161 -8.00 2.67 1.20
CA GLU A 161 -7.90 1.33 1.78
C GLU A 161 -8.68 0.26 0.99
N PRO A 162 -8.34 0.02 -0.30
CA PRO A 162 -9.17 -0.77 -1.20
C PRO A 162 -9.34 -2.24 -0.79
N THR A 163 -8.39 -2.81 -0.04
CA THR A 163 -8.38 -4.24 0.31
C THR A 163 -8.80 -4.53 1.76
N THR A 164 -9.15 -3.50 2.53
CA THR A 164 -9.58 -3.68 3.91
C THR A 164 -10.81 -4.59 4.00
N GLY A 165 -10.72 -5.63 4.85
CA GLY A 165 -11.79 -6.61 5.05
C GLY A 165 -11.91 -7.68 3.97
N LEU A 166 -10.98 -7.74 3.00
CA LEU A 166 -10.93 -8.81 1.99
C LEU A 166 -10.04 -9.96 2.46
N ASP A 167 -10.47 -11.18 2.15
CA ASP A 167 -9.62 -12.35 2.29
C ASP A 167 -8.44 -12.33 1.29
N PRO A 168 -7.38 -13.13 1.51
CA PRO A 168 -6.17 -13.09 0.66
C PRO A 168 -6.43 -13.31 -0.82
N ARG A 169 -7.39 -14.20 -1.18
CA ARG A 169 -7.73 -14.50 -2.57
C ARG A 169 -8.40 -13.31 -3.26
N ASN A 170 -9.38 -12.70 -2.60
CA ASN A 170 -10.05 -11.52 -3.13
C ASN A 170 -9.10 -10.32 -3.22
N ARG A 171 -8.15 -10.18 -2.28
CA ARG A 171 -7.11 -9.14 -2.31
C ARG A 171 -6.23 -9.28 -3.55
N GLN A 172 -5.71 -10.47 -3.83
CA GLN A 172 -4.90 -10.72 -5.03
C GLN A 172 -5.66 -10.43 -6.33
N GLN A 173 -6.93 -10.87 -6.42
CA GLN A 173 -7.75 -10.55 -7.59
C GLN A 173 -7.92 -9.05 -7.79
N LEU A 174 -8.10 -8.29 -6.71
CA LEU A 174 -8.21 -6.85 -6.78
C LEU A 174 -6.90 -6.19 -7.24
N TRP A 175 -5.76 -6.67 -6.75
CA TRP A 175 -4.45 -6.17 -7.18
C TRP A 175 -4.22 -6.35 -8.69
N GLU A 176 -4.62 -7.48 -9.26
CA GLU A 176 -4.53 -7.69 -10.70
C GLU A 176 -5.41 -6.71 -11.50
N VAL A 177 -6.62 -6.43 -11.01
CA VAL A 177 -7.47 -5.40 -11.61
C VAL A 177 -6.80 -4.01 -11.55
N ILE A 178 -6.25 -3.63 -10.40
CA ILE A 178 -5.54 -2.36 -10.22
C ILE A 178 -4.36 -2.25 -11.20
N LYS A 179 -3.55 -3.31 -11.33
CA LYS A 179 -2.44 -3.34 -12.30
C LYS A 179 -2.90 -3.14 -13.74
N GLN A 180 -4.00 -3.80 -14.13
CA GLN A 180 -4.57 -3.62 -15.47
C GLN A 180 -5.02 -2.18 -15.71
N LEU A 181 -5.62 -1.52 -14.74
CA LEU A 181 -6.03 -0.13 -14.84
C LEU A 181 -4.85 0.81 -15.07
N VAL A 182 -3.79 0.63 -14.29
CA VAL A 182 -2.60 1.46 -14.39
C VAL A 182 -1.85 1.19 -15.70
N SER A 183 -1.77 -0.06 -16.15
CA SER A 183 -1.21 -0.39 -17.47
C SER A 183 -2.01 0.21 -18.62
N GLY A 184 -3.30 0.50 -18.41
CA GLY A 184 -4.17 1.25 -19.33
C GLY A 184 -3.95 2.78 -19.29
N GLY A 185 -3.01 3.28 -18.48
CA GLY A 185 -2.64 4.70 -18.39
C GLY A 185 -3.33 5.47 -17.26
N THR A 186 -4.15 4.83 -16.42
CA THR A 186 -4.77 5.49 -15.25
C THR A 186 -3.71 5.77 -14.20
N THR A 187 -3.68 7.00 -13.68
CA THR A 187 -2.85 7.38 -12.52
C THR A 187 -3.60 7.04 -11.24
N LEU A 188 -2.92 6.45 -10.27
CA LEU A 188 -3.54 6.01 -9.03
C LEU A 188 -2.84 6.57 -7.79
N LEU A 189 -3.62 7.12 -6.85
CA LEU A 189 -3.21 7.30 -5.47
C LEU A 189 -4.03 6.35 -4.60
N LEU A 190 -3.35 5.40 -3.96
CA LEU A 190 -3.99 4.49 -3.03
C LEU A 190 -3.48 4.75 -1.60
N THR A 191 -4.38 4.70 -0.63
CA THR A 191 -3.99 4.66 0.78
C THR A 191 -4.03 3.23 1.28
N THR A 192 -3.10 2.89 2.14
CA THR A 192 -3.09 1.57 2.80
C THR A 192 -2.36 1.62 4.13
N GLN A 193 -2.68 0.70 5.00
CA GLN A 193 -1.90 0.36 6.18
C GLN A 193 -1.14 -0.98 5.97
N TYR A 194 -1.41 -1.68 4.86
CA TYR A 194 -0.80 -2.97 4.54
C TYR A 194 0.45 -2.75 3.69
N LEU A 195 1.58 -3.08 4.26
CA LEU A 195 2.90 -2.95 3.63
C LEU A 195 3.03 -3.80 2.37
N GLU A 196 2.45 -5.02 2.40
CA GLU A 196 2.42 -5.93 1.26
C GLU A 196 1.68 -5.32 0.05
N GLU A 197 0.57 -4.59 0.29
CA GLU A 197 -0.18 -3.92 -0.77
C GLU A 197 0.64 -2.80 -1.41
N ALA A 198 1.30 -1.97 -0.58
CA ALA A 198 2.19 -0.92 -1.07
C ALA A 198 3.36 -1.50 -1.86
N ASP A 199 4.02 -2.57 -1.36
CA ASP A 199 5.13 -3.24 -2.03
C ASP A 199 4.73 -3.85 -3.39
N HIS A 200 3.49 -4.35 -3.49
CA HIS A 200 3.01 -5.06 -4.67
C HIS A 200 2.46 -4.14 -5.77
N LEU A 201 1.89 -3.00 -5.41
CA LEU A 201 1.16 -2.12 -6.33
C LEU A 201 1.86 -0.79 -6.61
N ALA A 202 2.56 -0.22 -5.62
CA ALA A 202 3.07 1.13 -5.74
C ALA A 202 4.37 1.20 -6.55
N HIS A 203 4.45 2.19 -7.45
CA HIS A 203 5.70 2.57 -8.10
C HIS A 203 6.54 3.42 -7.14
N ASP A 204 5.86 4.26 -6.36
CA ASP A 204 6.44 5.08 -5.31
C ASP A 204 5.59 5.00 -4.06
N ILE A 205 6.21 5.05 -2.90
CA ILE A 205 5.55 4.98 -1.59
C ILE A 205 5.87 6.24 -0.82
N ALA A 206 4.85 6.93 -0.32
CA ALA A 206 4.99 8.01 0.65
C ALA A 206 4.54 7.50 2.02
N VAL A 207 5.46 7.46 2.98
CA VAL A 207 5.15 7.09 4.36
C VAL A 207 4.67 8.33 5.10
N VAL A 208 3.45 8.25 5.63
CA VAL A 208 2.81 9.35 6.35
C VAL A 208 2.69 8.99 7.83
N ASP A 209 3.09 9.92 8.67
CA ASP A 209 2.88 9.84 10.11
C ASP A 209 2.58 11.22 10.68
N HIS A 210 1.63 11.30 11.63
CA HIS A 210 1.20 12.55 12.27
C HIS A 210 0.98 13.72 11.30
N GLY A 211 0.35 13.44 10.16
CA GLY A 211 0.01 14.45 9.15
C GLY A 211 1.17 14.92 8.29
N LYS A 212 2.32 14.26 8.31
CA LYS A 212 3.52 14.59 7.52
C LYS A 212 3.99 13.42 6.68
N VAL A 213 4.55 13.71 5.51
CA VAL A 213 5.33 12.73 4.75
C VAL A 213 6.72 12.63 5.39
N ILE A 214 7.02 11.50 6.02
CA ILE A 214 8.30 11.28 6.73
C ILE A 214 9.34 10.57 5.87
N ALA A 215 8.91 9.86 4.82
CA ALA A 215 9.79 9.25 3.83
C ALA A 215 9.04 9.07 2.51
N GLN A 216 9.77 9.14 1.38
CA GLN A 216 9.24 8.85 0.06
C GLN A 216 10.32 8.18 -0.81
N GLY A 217 9.89 7.29 -1.69
CA GLY A 217 10.72 6.59 -2.67
C GLY A 217 10.11 5.27 -3.12
N THR A 218 10.81 4.57 -4.03
CA THR A 218 10.42 3.21 -4.40
C THR A 218 10.56 2.26 -3.20
N SER A 219 9.89 1.12 -3.24
CA SER A 219 10.02 0.09 -2.19
C SER A 219 11.49 -0.25 -1.93
N ASP A 220 12.28 -0.46 -2.98
CA ASP A 220 13.71 -0.79 -2.85
C ASP A 220 14.53 0.36 -2.22
N GLN A 221 14.23 1.62 -2.59
CA GLN A 221 14.89 2.79 -2.00
C GLN A 221 14.58 2.93 -0.51
N LEU A 222 13.33 2.69 -0.11
CA LEU A 222 12.93 2.74 1.28
C LEU A 222 13.59 1.60 2.07
N LYS A 223 13.56 0.37 1.56
CA LYS A 223 14.23 -0.80 2.16
C LYS A 223 15.74 -0.58 2.32
N ALA A 224 16.39 0.07 1.36
CA ALA A 224 17.83 0.37 1.44
C ALA A 224 18.19 1.34 2.60
N ARG A 225 17.26 2.20 3.04
CA ARG A 225 17.47 3.14 4.16
C ARG A 225 17.55 2.46 5.53
N THR A 226 16.96 1.27 5.69
CA THR A 226 16.83 0.57 6.98
C THR A 226 17.97 -0.40 7.32
N GLY A 227 19.09 -0.34 6.61
CA GLY A 227 20.29 -1.09 6.99
C GLY A 227 20.78 -2.10 5.97
N GLY A 228 20.09 -2.28 4.85
CA GLY A 228 20.54 -3.18 3.78
C GLY A 228 20.35 -4.67 4.09
N GLU A 229 21.03 -5.51 3.31
CA GLU A 229 20.96 -6.97 3.47
C GLU A 229 21.54 -7.39 4.83
N ARG A 230 20.99 -8.44 5.43
CA ARG A 230 21.46 -9.06 6.67
C ARG A 230 21.63 -10.57 6.44
N VAL A 231 22.67 -11.14 7.00
CA VAL A 231 22.80 -12.59 7.12
C VAL A 231 22.28 -13.00 8.48
N GLU A 232 21.34 -13.94 8.49
CA GLU A 232 20.89 -14.64 9.70
C GLU A 232 21.49 -16.04 9.72
N VAL A 233 22.12 -16.41 10.82
CA VAL A 233 22.71 -17.73 11.05
C VAL A 233 22.11 -18.31 12.33
N VAL A 234 21.62 -19.55 12.26
CA VAL A 234 21.20 -20.32 13.43
C VAL A 234 22.26 -21.41 13.67
N VAL A 235 23.00 -21.29 14.76
CA VAL A 235 24.03 -22.29 15.10
C VAL A 235 23.39 -23.51 15.74
N HIS A 236 23.98 -24.70 15.48
CA HIS A 236 23.49 -25.97 16.04
C HIS A 236 23.63 -26.00 17.56
N GLU A 237 24.78 -25.57 18.09
CA GLU A 237 25.06 -25.58 19.51
C GLU A 237 25.27 -24.16 20.05
N ARG A 238 24.72 -23.87 21.24
CA ARG A 238 24.85 -22.55 21.89
C ARG A 238 26.31 -22.17 22.15
N GLU A 239 27.16 -23.15 22.40
CA GLU A 239 28.59 -22.93 22.67
C GLU A 239 29.31 -22.27 21.49
N HIS A 240 28.78 -22.42 20.28
CA HIS A 240 29.32 -21.82 19.06
C HIS A 240 28.88 -20.37 18.81
N ILE A 241 27.91 -19.82 19.57
CA ILE A 241 27.42 -18.44 19.38
C ILE A 241 28.56 -17.41 19.42
N PRO A 242 29.47 -17.41 20.41
CA PRO A 242 30.55 -16.41 20.48
C PRO A 242 31.51 -16.50 19.29
N SER A 243 31.89 -17.69 18.86
CA SER A 243 32.79 -17.89 17.74
C SER A 243 32.16 -17.56 16.40
N ALA A 244 30.90 -17.94 16.20
CA ALA A 244 30.11 -17.59 15.01
C ALA A 244 29.88 -16.07 14.92
N SER A 245 29.53 -15.42 16.03
CA SER A 245 29.35 -13.95 16.07
C SER A 245 30.65 -13.23 15.73
N ALA A 246 31.77 -13.63 16.30
CA ALA A 246 33.10 -13.07 16.00
C ALA A 246 33.51 -13.27 14.52
N LEU A 247 33.14 -14.41 13.93
CA LEU A 247 33.35 -14.68 12.51
C LEU A 247 32.47 -13.77 11.62
N LEU A 248 31.19 -13.69 11.92
CA LEU A 248 30.23 -12.86 11.17
C LEU A 248 30.56 -11.36 11.26
N ASP A 249 31.11 -10.91 12.38
CA ASP A 249 31.59 -9.54 12.56
C ASP A 249 32.64 -9.11 11.52
N LYS A 250 33.40 -10.03 10.94
CA LYS A 250 34.37 -9.73 9.87
C LYS A 250 33.68 -9.25 8.59
N TYR A 251 32.46 -9.72 8.37
CA TYR A 251 31.64 -9.39 7.21
C TYR A 251 30.69 -8.22 7.47
N SER A 252 30.62 -7.74 8.72
CA SER A 252 29.74 -6.67 9.13
C SER A 252 30.11 -5.33 8.49
N LEU A 253 29.09 -4.58 8.06
CA LEU A 253 29.20 -3.21 7.55
C LEU A 253 29.32 -2.19 8.69
N ARG A 254 30.22 -2.38 9.62
CA ARG A 254 30.45 -1.46 10.74
C ARG A 254 30.70 -0.02 10.26
N GLY A 255 30.03 0.94 10.87
CA GLY A 255 30.21 2.37 10.57
C GLY A 255 29.37 2.95 9.44
N ALA A 256 28.54 2.15 8.76
CA ALA A 256 27.63 2.62 7.70
C ALA A 256 26.24 3.03 8.22
N GLY A 257 26.05 3.18 9.54
CA GLY A 257 24.74 3.45 10.16
C GLY A 257 23.75 2.28 10.06
N ARG A 258 24.24 1.05 9.78
CA ARG A 258 23.42 -0.14 9.49
C ARG A 258 23.24 -1.10 10.67
N GLY A 259 23.66 -0.70 11.86
CA GLY A 259 23.57 -1.50 13.09
C GLY A 259 24.74 -2.47 13.28
N ASP A 260 24.76 -3.10 14.44
CA ASP A 260 25.77 -4.08 14.85
C ASP A 260 25.23 -5.51 14.68
N THR A 261 26.15 -6.49 14.73
CA THR A 261 25.77 -7.90 14.86
C THR A 261 24.95 -8.08 16.13
N THR A 262 23.78 -8.68 16.02
CA THR A 262 22.87 -8.95 17.15
C THR A 262 22.78 -10.47 17.37
N VAL A 263 22.63 -10.86 18.64
CA VAL A 263 22.51 -12.26 19.05
C VAL A 263 21.21 -12.46 19.82
N GLU A 264 20.38 -13.38 19.34
CA GLU A 264 19.19 -13.89 20.03
C GLU A 264 19.51 -15.27 20.63
N ASP A 265 20.04 -15.26 21.86
CA ASP A 265 20.60 -16.47 22.51
C ASP A 265 19.60 -17.62 22.63
N HIS A 266 18.31 -17.31 22.92
CA HIS A 266 17.28 -18.34 23.06
C HIS A 266 16.94 -19.03 21.73
N MET A 267 17.11 -18.36 20.59
CA MET A 267 16.94 -18.91 19.24
C MET A 267 18.24 -19.40 18.61
N ARG A 268 19.36 -19.24 19.28
CA ARG A 268 20.71 -19.52 18.75
C ARG A 268 20.99 -18.77 17.44
N LYS A 269 20.32 -17.63 17.24
CA LYS A 269 20.34 -16.87 16.00
C LYS A 269 21.25 -15.66 16.13
N ILE A 270 22.08 -15.47 15.10
CA ILE A 270 22.97 -14.33 14.95
C ILE A 270 22.57 -13.60 13.67
N THR A 271 22.38 -12.29 13.77
CA THR A 271 22.02 -11.45 12.63
C THR A 271 23.09 -10.39 12.42
N THR A 272 23.67 -10.32 11.22
CA THR A 272 24.76 -9.41 10.88
C THR A 272 24.40 -8.60 9.62
N PRO A 273 24.49 -7.26 9.64
CA PRO A 273 24.31 -6.44 8.45
C PRO A 273 25.48 -6.64 7.48
N VAL A 274 25.15 -6.93 6.22
CA VAL A 274 26.13 -7.27 5.18
C VAL A 274 25.84 -6.56 3.84
N SER A 275 26.81 -6.63 2.93
CA SER A 275 26.62 -6.25 1.53
C SER A 275 27.40 -7.22 0.65
N GLY A 276 26.76 -7.84 -0.32
CA GLY A 276 27.44 -8.78 -1.24
C GLY A 276 26.55 -9.88 -1.77
N GLY A 277 25.30 -9.92 -1.37
CA GLY A 277 24.30 -10.87 -1.89
C GLY A 277 24.68 -12.35 -1.68
N ALA A 278 24.19 -13.20 -2.58
CA ALA A 278 24.36 -14.65 -2.49
C ALA A 278 25.83 -15.12 -2.54
N LYS A 279 26.75 -14.33 -3.13
CA LYS A 279 28.17 -14.66 -3.18
C LYS A 279 28.80 -14.64 -1.78
N LEU A 280 28.46 -13.60 -1.01
CA LEU A 280 28.92 -13.45 0.38
C LEU A 280 28.39 -14.58 1.27
N LEU A 281 27.12 -15.00 1.06
CA LEU A 281 26.55 -16.14 1.79
C LEU A 281 27.38 -17.39 1.63
N ALA A 282 27.84 -17.70 0.40
CA ALA A 282 28.68 -18.84 0.13
C ALA A 282 30.09 -18.75 0.77
N GLU A 283 30.62 -17.55 0.95
CA GLU A 283 31.88 -17.30 1.66
C GLU A 283 31.71 -17.55 3.16
N ILE A 284 30.66 -17.01 3.75
CA ILE A 284 30.32 -17.19 5.17
C ILE A 284 30.11 -18.66 5.50
N ILE A 285 29.38 -19.42 4.67
CA ILE A 285 29.19 -20.88 4.89
C ILE A 285 30.52 -21.61 4.93
N ARG A 286 31.42 -21.32 3.98
CA ARG A 286 32.76 -21.96 3.96
C ARG A 286 33.60 -21.61 5.18
N ASP A 287 33.53 -20.38 5.64
CA ASP A 287 34.26 -19.94 6.81
C ASP A 287 33.73 -20.57 8.10
N LEU A 288 32.41 -20.72 8.23
CA LEU A 288 31.78 -21.43 9.36
C LEU A 288 32.21 -22.90 9.38
N ASP A 289 32.11 -23.59 8.24
CA ASP A 289 32.52 -24.99 8.10
C ASP A 289 34.03 -25.20 8.42
N THR A 290 34.90 -24.32 7.89
CA THR A 290 36.36 -24.37 8.15
C THR A 290 36.70 -24.19 9.63
N ASN A 291 35.87 -23.43 10.37
CA ASN A 291 36.06 -23.25 11.82
C ASN A 291 35.29 -24.28 12.67
N GLY A 292 34.69 -25.29 12.05
CA GLY A 292 33.99 -26.38 12.75
C GLY A 292 32.68 -25.90 13.41
N ILE A 293 32.05 -24.85 12.91
CA ILE A 293 30.80 -24.31 13.44
C ILE A 293 29.64 -24.90 12.65
N GLU A 294 28.92 -25.84 13.25
CA GLU A 294 27.71 -26.41 12.67
C GLU A 294 26.55 -25.46 12.76
N ILE A 295 25.77 -25.35 11.67
CA ILE A 295 24.61 -24.46 11.55
C ILE A 295 23.36 -25.24 11.20
N ASP A 296 22.22 -24.88 11.81
CA ASP A 296 20.91 -25.43 11.50
C ASP A 296 20.27 -24.70 10.33
N ASP A 297 20.48 -23.38 10.23
CA ASP A 297 19.94 -22.55 9.14
C ASP A 297 20.87 -21.36 8.86
N ILE A 298 20.86 -20.92 7.61
CA ILE A 298 21.49 -19.68 7.18
C ILE A 298 20.71 -19.04 6.05
N GLY A 299 20.45 -17.75 6.15
CA GLY A 299 19.69 -17.02 5.15
C GLY A 299 20.19 -15.60 4.94
N LEU A 300 20.10 -15.12 3.69
CA LEU A 300 20.25 -13.71 3.38
C LEU A 300 18.86 -13.06 3.45
N ARG A 301 18.69 -12.18 4.41
CA ARG A 301 17.46 -11.42 4.59
C ARG A 301 17.63 -10.03 3.99
N ARG A 302 16.66 -9.63 3.18
CA ARG A 302 16.53 -8.25 2.74
C ARG A 302 15.54 -7.55 3.66
N PRO A 303 15.77 -6.26 3.98
CA PRO A 303 14.81 -5.50 4.75
C PRO A 303 13.43 -5.57 4.11
N THR A 304 12.42 -5.70 4.92
CA THR A 304 11.02 -5.60 4.52
C THR A 304 10.55 -4.15 4.65
N LEU A 305 9.39 -3.82 4.10
CA LEU A 305 8.77 -2.52 4.39
C LEU A 305 8.33 -2.42 5.86
N ASP A 306 8.10 -3.55 6.56
CA ASP A 306 7.85 -3.58 8.01
C ASP A 306 9.04 -3.02 8.78
N ASP A 307 10.27 -3.43 8.43
CA ASP A 307 11.49 -2.92 9.04
C ASP A 307 11.65 -1.41 8.79
N VAL A 308 11.32 -0.95 7.58
CA VAL A 308 11.31 0.47 7.22
C VAL A 308 10.33 1.23 8.11
N PHE A 309 9.11 0.75 8.17
CA PHE A 309 8.02 1.38 8.89
C PHE A 309 8.34 1.49 10.39
N LEU A 310 8.78 0.38 10.99
CA LEU A 310 9.20 0.34 12.39
C LEU A 310 10.35 1.31 12.69
N SER A 311 11.35 1.39 11.80
CA SER A 311 12.49 2.29 11.98
C SER A 311 12.13 3.77 11.88
N LEU A 312 11.11 4.11 11.08
CA LEU A 312 10.69 5.49 10.83
C LEU A 312 9.65 5.99 11.84
N THR A 313 8.74 5.13 12.28
CA THR A 313 7.59 5.51 13.12
C THR A 313 7.75 5.08 14.58
N GLY A 314 8.63 4.11 14.86
CA GLY A 314 8.74 3.48 16.17
C GLY A 314 7.56 2.55 16.53
N HIS A 315 6.64 2.31 15.61
CA HIS A 315 5.48 1.45 15.78
C HIS A 315 5.54 0.26 14.82
N VAL A 316 5.10 -0.91 15.29
CA VAL A 316 4.89 -2.07 14.40
C VAL A 316 3.65 -1.79 13.55
N ALA A 317 3.72 -2.06 12.23
CA ALA A 317 2.53 -2.00 11.39
C ALA A 317 1.48 -2.99 11.94
N GLU A 318 0.22 -2.57 12.04
CA GLU A 318 -0.85 -3.45 12.54
C GLU A 318 -1.00 -4.66 11.61
N ALA A 319 -0.46 -5.81 12.03
CA ALA A 319 -0.85 -7.09 11.48
C ALA A 319 -2.28 -7.38 11.95
N LYS A 320 -3.21 -7.62 11.04
CA LYS A 320 -4.54 -8.12 11.46
C LYS A 320 -4.36 -9.50 12.06
N ASP A 321 -4.62 -9.60 13.35
CA ASP A 321 -4.90 -10.86 13.99
C ASP A 321 -6.21 -11.45 13.41
N ASP A 322 -6.14 -12.70 12.96
CA ASP A 322 -7.27 -13.55 12.54
C ASP A 322 -8.16 -13.98 13.76
N GLU A 323 -8.31 -13.13 14.78
CA GLU A 323 -9.02 -13.48 16.02
C GLU A 323 -10.55 -13.25 16.01
N ASP A 324 -11.10 -12.57 15.01
CA ASP A 324 -12.56 -12.30 14.97
C ASP A 324 -13.44 -13.51 14.55
N THR A 325 -12.89 -14.72 14.45
CA THR A 325 -13.66 -15.91 14.05
C THR A 325 -14.14 -16.77 15.22
N LYS A 326 -13.90 -16.38 16.48
CA LYS A 326 -14.28 -17.21 17.65
C LYS A 326 -15.46 -16.70 18.50
N GLU A 327 -16.02 -15.54 18.24
CA GLU A 327 -17.17 -15.02 19.01
C GLU A 327 -18.55 -15.20 18.37
N ALA A 328 -18.64 -15.70 17.14
CA ALA A 328 -19.93 -15.97 16.49
C ALA A 328 -20.47 -17.38 16.70
N ALA A 329 -19.90 -18.16 17.63
CA ALA A 329 -20.33 -19.53 17.98
C ALA A 329 -20.57 -19.73 19.49
N LYS A 330 -21.33 -18.79 20.11
CA LYS A 330 -21.95 -19.03 21.40
C LYS A 330 -23.38 -18.50 21.44
#